data_28c77c7c1342171da4bda3837d61c504
#
_entry.id   28c77c7c1342171da4bda3837d61c504
#
_cell.length_a   1.000
_cell.length_b   1.000
_cell.length_c   1.000
_cell.angle_alpha   90.00
_cell.angle_beta   90.00
_cell.angle_gamma   90.00
#
_symmetry.space_group_name_H-M   'P 1'
#
loop_
_entity.id
_entity.type
_entity.pdbx_description
1 polymer ?
#
loop_
_entity_poly.entity_id
_entity_poly.type
_entity_poly.pdbx_seq_one_letter_code
_entity_poly.pdbx_strand_id
1 'polypeptide(L)'
;EIEEVRFDLLDHWLIWYGVFNATEIGKVLGISRQNVSLLIKNYLKARPKGTVHYNASRKMYEAGEGFVPKKHMSKSHLFLDHLRGQELITMYRPQKWWDPENEILFENLDRYGSPEPKQQIVSTIVKALREEKILNIRYQSRRKDSSRLVSPNRLVYAVDRYHLRAFCHTT
;
A
#
# COMPACT_ATOMS: atom_id res chain seq x y z
N GLU A 1 23.78 -4.36 2.93
CA GLU A 1 23.32 -3.14 2.21
C GLU A 1 22.28 -3.48 1.13
N ILE A 2 22.59 -4.30 0.11
CA ILE A 2 21.62 -4.70 -0.95
C ILE A 2 20.45 -5.51 -0.38
N GLU A 3 20.68 -6.40 0.56
CA GLU A 3 19.65 -7.24 1.17
C GLU A 3 18.70 -6.40 2.04
N GLU A 4 19.19 -5.39 2.75
CA GLU A 4 18.38 -4.47 3.52
C GLU A 4 17.42 -3.65 2.64
N VAL A 5 17.90 -3.18 1.50
CA VAL A 5 17.09 -2.48 0.50
C VAL A 5 15.95 -3.37 -0.01
N ARG A 6 16.24 -4.65 -0.24
CA ARG A 6 15.22 -5.63 -0.64
C ARG A 6 14.21 -5.91 0.48
N PHE A 7 14.64 -5.93 1.73
CA PHE A 7 13.76 -6.07 2.89
C PHE A 7 12.83 -4.86 3.04
N ASP A 8 13.35 -3.66 2.82
CA ASP A 8 12.55 -2.43 2.85
C ASP A 8 11.44 -2.46 1.77
N LEU A 9 11.72 -3.04 0.59
CA LEU A 9 10.71 -3.25 -0.45
C LEU A 9 9.60 -4.23 -0.01
N LEU A 10 9.96 -5.34 0.64
CA LEU A 10 8.97 -6.28 1.18
C LEU A 10 8.12 -5.63 2.28
N ASP A 11 8.74 -4.83 3.16
CA ASP A 11 8.02 -4.04 4.16
C ASP A 11 7.03 -3.07 3.51
N HIS A 12 7.46 -2.37 2.46
CA HIS A 12 6.62 -1.44 1.71
C HIS A 12 5.36 -2.13 1.19
N TRP A 13 5.48 -3.30 0.57
CA TRP A 13 4.34 -4.05 0.08
C TRP A 13 3.40 -4.52 1.19
N LEU A 14 3.95 -5.00 2.31
CA LEU A 14 3.13 -5.41 3.45
C LEU A 14 2.39 -4.24 4.10
N ILE A 15 3.02 -3.06 4.18
CA ILE A 15 2.39 -1.85 4.73
C ILE A 15 1.19 -1.43 3.86
N TRP A 16 1.44 -1.22 2.56
CA TRP A 16 0.47 -0.56 1.69
C TRP A 16 -0.55 -1.51 1.10
N TYR A 17 -0.13 -2.71 0.74
CA TYR A 17 -1.00 -3.72 0.11
C TYR A 17 -1.41 -4.84 1.06
N GLY A 18 -0.73 -4.99 2.18
CA GLY A 18 -0.97 -6.06 3.15
C GLY A 18 -0.42 -7.41 2.76
N VAL A 19 -0.02 -7.57 1.49
CA VAL A 19 0.40 -8.86 0.90
C VAL A 19 1.49 -8.68 -0.14
N PHE A 20 2.29 -9.74 -0.37
CA PHE A 20 3.14 -9.88 -1.55
C PHE A 20 3.23 -11.34 -1.99
N ASN A 21 3.62 -11.59 -3.23
CA ASN A 21 3.92 -12.93 -3.70
C ASN A 21 5.33 -13.06 -4.29
N ALA A 22 5.89 -14.28 -4.23
CA ALA A 22 7.26 -14.53 -4.67
C ALA A 22 7.48 -14.28 -6.18
N THR A 23 6.45 -14.50 -7.00
CA THR A 23 6.54 -14.31 -8.46
C THR A 23 6.67 -12.84 -8.80
N GLU A 24 5.87 -11.98 -8.17
CA GLU A 24 5.94 -10.52 -8.34
C GLU A 24 7.27 -9.98 -7.86
N ILE A 25 7.76 -10.42 -6.67
CA ILE A 25 9.08 -10.05 -6.17
C ILE A 25 10.18 -10.39 -7.18
N GLY A 26 10.15 -11.59 -7.76
CA GLY A 26 11.14 -12.02 -8.76
C GLY A 26 11.14 -11.14 -10.00
N LYS A 27 9.95 -10.79 -10.49
CA LYS A 27 9.79 -9.90 -11.65
C LYS A 27 10.32 -8.48 -11.38
N VAL A 28 9.95 -7.93 -10.22
CA VAL A 28 10.36 -6.57 -9.82
C VAL A 28 11.86 -6.46 -9.60
N LEU A 29 12.45 -7.43 -8.90
CA LEU A 29 13.87 -7.42 -8.59
C LEU A 29 14.75 -7.96 -9.72
N GLY A 30 14.16 -8.57 -10.75
CA GLY A 30 14.91 -9.20 -11.84
C GLY A 30 15.76 -10.38 -11.37
N ILE A 31 15.34 -11.12 -10.32
CA ILE A 31 16.10 -12.22 -9.74
C ILE A 31 15.42 -13.58 -9.93
N SER A 32 16.20 -14.65 -9.91
CA SER A 32 15.70 -16.01 -10.08
C SER A 32 14.77 -16.44 -8.93
N ARG A 33 13.90 -17.42 -9.20
CA ARG A 33 12.99 -18.00 -8.18
C ARG A 33 13.74 -18.51 -6.95
N GLN A 34 14.93 -19.09 -7.14
CA GLN A 34 15.75 -19.59 -6.02
C GLN A 34 16.21 -18.43 -5.13
N ASN A 35 16.70 -17.33 -5.74
CA ASN A 35 17.12 -16.14 -5.01
C ASN A 35 15.94 -15.45 -4.30
N VAL A 36 14.74 -15.44 -4.90
CA VAL A 36 13.52 -14.94 -4.23
C VAL A 36 13.20 -15.79 -3.00
N SER A 37 13.25 -17.13 -3.13
CA SER A 37 12.99 -18.02 -2.01
C SER A 37 13.97 -17.82 -0.86
N LEU A 38 15.25 -17.61 -1.17
CA LEU A 38 16.30 -17.32 -0.18
C LEU A 38 16.06 -15.94 0.47
N LEU A 39 15.75 -14.93 -0.33
CA LEU A 39 15.42 -13.57 0.14
C LEU A 39 14.26 -13.60 1.13
N ILE A 40 13.15 -14.25 0.77
CA ILE A 40 11.97 -14.37 1.64
C ILE A 40 12.30 -15.14 2.92
N LYS A 41 13.05 -16.23 2.82
CA LYS A 41 13.50 -17.01 3.99
C LYS A 41 14.33 -16.15 4.96
N ASN A 42 15.27 -15.36 4.45
CA ASN A 42 16.10 -14.47 5.26
C ASN A 42 15.25 -13.33 5.86
N TYR A 43 14.35 -12.76 5.06
CA TYR A 43 13.42 -11.74 5.52
C TYR A 43 12.56 -12.22 6.69
N LEU A 44 11.94 -13.39 6.57
CA LEU A 44 11.12 -13.97 7.64
C LEU A 44 11.91 -14.27 8.91
N LYS A 45 13.20 -14.68 8.78
CA LYS A 45 14.09 -14.86 9.94
C LYS A 45 14.43 -13.55 10.64
N ALA A 46 14.52 -12.46 9.89
CA ALA A 46 14.84 -11.14 10.42
C ALA A 46 13.65 -10.43 11.08
N ARG A 47 12.47 -11.06 11.08
CA ARG A 47 11.22 -10.52 11.65
C ARG A 47 10.78 -11.31 12.89
N PRO A 48 10.05 -10.69 13.82
CA PRO A 48 9.41 -11.42 14.91
C PRO A 48 8.46 -12.49 14.35
N LYS A 49 8.46 -13.65 14.99
CA LYS A 49 7.61 -14.77 14.56
C LYS A 49 6.12 -14.37 14.55
N GLY A 50 5.42 -14.72 13.49
CA GLY A 50 3.98 -14.48 13.34
C GLY A 50 3.60 -13.11 12.78
N THR A 51 4.55 -12.17 12.65
CA THR A 51 4.26 -10.85 12.05
C THR A 51 4.08 -10.89 10.54
N VAL A 52 4.59 -11.92 9.88
CA VAL A 52 4.37 -12.21 8.46
C VAL A 52 4.13 -13.71 8.31
N HIS A 53 3.09 -14.11 7.62
CA HIS A 53 2.73 -15.51 7.41
C HIS A 53 2.39 -15.81 5.94
N TYR A 54 2.52 -17.06 5.53
CA TYR A 54 2.18 -17.50 4.19
C TYR A 54 0.75 -18.03 4.15
N ASN A 55 -0.09 -17.43 3.32
CA ASN A 55 -1.43 -17.92 3.04
C ASN A 55 -1.39 -18.85 1.81
N ALA A 56 -1.55 -20.14 2.03
CA ALA A 56 -1.45 -21.15 0.98
C ALA A 56 -2.59 -21.05 -0.04
N SER A 57 -3.80 -20.69 0.40
CA SER A 57 -4.98 -20.56 -0.48
C SER A 57 -4.80 -19.40 -1.47
N ARG A 58 -4.26 -18.30 -1.02
CA ARG A 58 -3.99 -17.12 -1.87
C ARG A 58 -2.60 -17.14 -2.53
N LYS A 59 -1.72 -18.06 -2.13
CA LYS A 59 -0.31 -18.16 -2.54
C LYS A 59 0.45 -16.84 -2.31
N MET A 60 0.17 -16.15 -1.19
CA MET A 60 0.72 -14.86 -0.82
C MET A 60 1.27 -14.86 0.59
N TYR A 61 2.25 -14.01 0.84
CA TYR A 61 2.68 -13.64 2.18
C TYR A 61 1.85 -12.46 2.66
N GLU A 62 1.35 -12.52 3.88
CA GLU A 62 0.43 -11.54 4.46
C GLU A 62 1.02 -10.95 5.73
N ALA A 63 0.78 -9.64 5.95
CA ALA A 63 1.08 -8.99 7.21
C ALA A 63 0.12 -9.48 8.29
N GLY A 64 0.65 -10.01 9.39
CA GLY A 64 -0.10 -10.39 10.59
C GLY A 64 -0.31 -9.22 11.53
N GLU A 65 -1.07 -9.47 12.60
CA GLU A 65 -1.23 -8.50 13.69
C GLU A 65 0.15 -8.19 14.30
N GLY A 66 0.40 -6.90 14.55
CA GLY A 66 1.69 -6.46 15.10
C GLY A 66 2.83 -6.37 14.08
N PHE A 67 2.56 -6.47 12.78
CA PHE A 67 3.58 -6.19 11.77
C PHE A 67 4.01 -4.71 11.84
N VAL A 68 5.31 -4.50 12.07
CA VAL A 68 5.94 -3.17 12.08
C VAL A 68 7.11 -3.18 11.11
N PRO A 69 7.18 -2.24 10.16
CA PRO A 69 8.31 -2.13 9.24
C PRO A 69 9.59 -1.74 9.98
N LYS A 70 10.74 -2.17 9.47
CA LYS A 70 12.04 -1.91 10.10
C LYS A 70 12.47 -0.45 10.02
N LYS A 71 12.09 0.23 8.94
CA LYS A 71 12.39 1.66 8.73
C LYS A 71 11.11 2.46 8.53
N HIS A 72 11.12 3.71 9.00
CA HIS A 72 10.03 4.68 8.78
C HIS A 72 9.93 5.16 7.31
N MET A 73 10.08 4.26 6.33
CA MET A 73 9.88 4.59 4.90
C MET A 73 8.40 4.72 4.51
N SER A 74 7.53 4.76 5.48
CA SER A 74 6.09 4.69 5.26
C SER A 74 5.39 6.05 5.34
N LYS A 75 6.04 7.11 4.88
CA LYS A 75 5.34 8.39 4.75
C LYS A 75 4.26 8.27 3.68
N SER A 76 3.03 8.52 4.06
CA SER A 76 1.86 8.37 3.17
C SER A 76 1.98 9.21 1.91
N HIS A 77 2.54 10.43 2.01
CA HIS A 77 2.73 11.28 0.85
C HIS A 77 3.70 10.67 -0.18
N LEU A 78 4.77 9.98 0.24
CA LEU A 78 5.70 9.32 -0.66
C LEU A 78 5.02 8.19 -1.45
N PHE A 79 4.20 7.38 -0.76
CA PHE A 79 3.42 6.34 -1.41
C PHE A 79 2.40 6.93 -2.39
N LEU A 80 1.66 7.96 -1.98
CA LEU A 80 0.67 8.63 -2.82
C LEU A 80 1.30 9.33 -4.02
N ASP A 81 2.47 9.95 -3.86
CA ASP A 81 3.22 10.54 -4.97
C ASP A 81 3.72 9.46 -5.95
N HIS A 82 4.12 8.29 -5.42
CA HIS A 82 4.45 7.15 -6.27
C HIS A 82 3.24 6.67 -7.09
N LEU A 83 2.06 6.53 -6.47
CA LEU A 83 0.81 6.22 -7.17
C LEU A 83 0.45 7.27 -8.24
N ARG A 84 0.91 8.51 -8.07
CA ARG A 84 0.74 9.60 -9.05
C ARG A 84 1.75 9.58 -10.20
N GLY A 85 2.61 8.55 -10.28
CA GLY A 85 3.65 8.45 -11.28
C GLY A 85 4.82 9.41 -11.09
N GLN A 86 4.94 10.05 -9.93
CA GLN A 86 6.11 10.83 -9.58
C GLN A 86 7.19 9.88 -9.07
N GLU A 87 8.33 9.83 -9.78
CA GLU A 87 9.49 9.03 -9.40
C GLU A 87 10.12 9.60 -8.13
N LEU A 88 9.71 9.10 -6.97
CA LEU A 88 10.26 9.57 -5.70
C LEU A 88 11.52 8.85 -5.28
N ILE A 89 11.78 7.66 -5.80
CA ILE A 89 12.93 6.87 -5.39
C ILE A 89 13.49 6.15 -6.60
N THR A 90 14.52 6.72 -7.18
CA THR A 90 15.35 6.08 -8.20
C THR A 90 15.98 4.75 -7.75
N MET A 91 16.04 4.48 -6.45
CA MET A 91 16.53 3.23 -5.87
C MET A 91 15.58 2.04 -6.06
N TYR A 92 14.30 2.29 -6.19
CA TYR A 92 13.27 1.28 -6.37
C TYR A 92 12.56 1.46 -7.71
N ARG A 93 13.30 1.57 -8.81
CA ARG A 93 12.66 1.44 -10.13
C ARG A 93 12.10 0.03 -10.31
N PRO A 94 10.89 -0.25 -9.82
CA PRO A 94 10.17 -1.44 -10.22
C PRO A 94 9.62 -1.14 -11.60
N GLN A 95 10.33 -1.62 -12.62
CA GLN A 95 9.68 -1.77 -13.91
C GLN A 95 8.45 -2.64 -13.67
N LYS A 96 7.24 -2.03 -13.58
CA LYS A 96 5.95 -2.72 -13.61
C LYS A 96 5.53 -3.58 -12.40
N TRP A 97 5.71 -3.15 -11.16
CA TRP A 97 4.85 -3.70 -10.10
C TRP A 97 3.48 -2.96 -10.01
N TRP A 98 3.34 -1.92 -10.78
CA TRP A 98 2.10 -1.23 -11.06
C TRP A 98 1.49 -1.83 -12.33
N ASP A 99 0.35 -2.48 -12.19
CA ASP A 99 -0.47 -2.93 -13.31
C ASP A 99 -1.42 -1.78 -13.69
N PRO A 100 -1.24 -1.13 -14.86
CA PRO A 100 -2.12 -0.05 -15.27
C PRO A 100 -3.57 -0.51 -15.50
N GLU A 101 -3.83 -1.81 -15.61
CA GLU A 101 -5.20 -2.35 -15.75
C GLU A 101 -5.95 -2.42 -14.41
N ASN A 102 -5.25 -2.28 -13.28
CA ASN A 102 -5.83 -2.15 -11.92
C ASN A 102 -5.69 -0.72 -11.36
N GLU A 103 -5.96 0.27 -12.16
CA GLU A 103 -5.70 1.66 -11.86
C GLU A 103 -6.50 2.23 -10.68
N ILE A 104 -5.78 2.60 -9.63
CA ILE A 104 -6.19 3.71 -8.78
C ILE A 104 -5.88 4.99 -9.57
N LEU A 105 -6.86 5.53 -10.28
CA LEU A 105 -6.67 6.72 -11.12
C LEU A 105 -6.44 7.95 -10.26
N PHE A 106 -5.28 8.58 -10.44
CA PHE A 106 -4.94 9.87 -9.86
C PHE A 106 -4.99 10.96 -10.93
N GLU A 107 -5.72 12.04 -10.67
CA GLU A 107 -5.58 13.32 -11.35
C GLU A 107 -4.71 14.26 -10.51
N ASN A 108 -3.70 14.87 -11.12
CA ASN A 108 -2.70 15.70 -10.44
C ASN A 108 -3.04 17.19 -10.58
N LEU A 109 -3.15 17.89 -9.45
CA LEU A 109 -3.10 19.34 -9.35
C LEU A 109 -2.15 19.72 -8.21
N ASP A 110 -1.31 20.74 -8.44
CA ASP A 110 -0.14 21.09 -7.63
C ASP A 110 -0.33 21.19 -6.11
N ARG A 111 0.75 20.89 -5.39
CA ARG A 111 0.78 20.63 -3.95
C ARG A 111 1.44 21.77 -3.19
N TYR A 112 0.69 22.54 -2.41
CA TYR A 112 1.22 23.39 -1.37
C TYR A 112 0.47 23.17 -0.04
N GLY A 113 1.20 22.66 0.98
CA GLY A 113 0.76 22.77 2.38
C GLY A 113 -0.31 21.81 2.90
N SER A 114 -0.65 20.72 2.21
CA SER A 114 -1.60 19.74 2.74
C SER A 114 -1.01 18.94 3.91
N PRO A 115 -1.77 18.75 4.99
CA PRO A 115 -1.33 17.89 6.08
C PRO A 115 -1.14 16.45 5.59
N GLU A 116 -0.11 15.77 6.11
CA GLU A 116 0.18 14.41 5.73
C GLU A 116 -0.98 13.48 6.16
N PRO A 117 -1.57 12.72 5.23
CA PRO A 117 -2.62 11.79 5.59
C PRO A 117 -2.07 10.62 6.41
N LYS A 118 -2.82 10.19 7.41
CA LYS A 118 -2.42 9.09 8.28
C LYS A 118 -2.23 7.80 7.49
N GLN A 119 -1.07 7.15 7.64
CA GLN A 119 -0.71 5.90 6.95
C GLN A 119 -1.80 4.84 7.04
N GLN A 120 -2.35 4.60 8.23
CA GLN A 120 -3.40 3.61 8.46
C GLN A 120 -4.66 3.87 7.62
N ILE A 121 -5.04 5.14 7.48
CA ILE A 121 -6.19 5.53 6.66
C ILE A 121 -5.92 5.24 5.20
N VAL A 122 -4.77 5.69 4.67
CA VAL A 122 -4.41 5.49 3.27
C VAL A 122 -4.28 4.00 2.94
N SER A 123 -3.56 3.22 3.75
CA SER A 123 -3.40 1.78 3.51
C SER A 123 -4.73 1.04 3.56
N THR A 124 -5.65 1.42 4.48
CA THR A 124 -6.98 0.82 4.55
C THR A 124 -7.81 1.11 3.29
N ILE A 125 -7.78 2.36 2.80
CA ILE A 125 -8.47 2.75 1.56
C ILE A 125 -7.90 1.99 0.37
N VAL A 126 -6.57 1.92 0.22
CA VAL A 126 -5.91 1.22 -0.89
C VAL A 126 -6.25 -0.28 -0.89
N LYS A 127 -6.21 -0.92 0.28
CA LYS A 127 -6.62 -2.34 0.40
C LYS A 127 -8.08 -2.55 0.02
N ALA A 128 -8.98 -1.67 0.48
CA ALA A 128 -10.40 -1.76 0.16
C ALA A 128 -10.68 -1.52 -1.33
N LEU A 129 -9.98 -0.60 -1.98
CA LEU A 129 -10.07 -0.38 -3.43
C LEU A 129 -9.62 -1.62 -4.23
N ARG A 130 -8.50 -2.25 -3.82
CA ARG A 130 -7.97 -3.45 -4.49
C ARG A 130 -8.82 -4.71 -4.28
N GLU A 131 -9.42 -4.83 -3.11
CA GLU A 131 -10.19 -6.01 -2.71
C GLU A 131 -11.70 -5.81 -2.88
N GLU A 132 -12.11 -4.66 -3.46
CA GLU A 132 -13.53 -4.27 -3.65
C GLU A 132 -14.36 -4.36 -2.38
N LYS A 133 -13.76 -3.99 -1.23
CA LYS A 133 -14.38 -4.10 0.09
C LYS A 133 -15.11 -2.82 0.50
N ILE A 134 -16.21 -3.01 1.24
CA ILE A 134 -16.94 -1.92 1.89
C ILE A 134 -16.13 -1.42 3.10
N LEU A 135 -16.07 -0.11 3.26
CA LEU A 135 -15.48 0.57 4.41
C LEU A 135 -16.56 1.11 5.33
N ASN A 136 -16.36 0.96 6.62
CA ASN A 136 -17.05 1.74 7.63
C ASN A 136 -16.19 2.97 7.96
N ILE A 137 -16.66 4.15 7.60
CA ILE A 137 -15.93 5.40 7.81
C ILE A 137 -16.63 6.26 8.86
N ARG A 138 -15.84 6.88 9.74
CA ARG A 138 -16.30 7.99 10.55
C ARG A 138 -16.10 9.28 9.75
N TYR A 139 -17.19 9.88 9.34
CA TYR A 139 -17.19 11.10 8.56
C TYR A 139 -17.53 12.30 9.44
N GLN A 140 -16.58 13.22 9.51
CA GLN A 140 -16.74 14.46 10.25
C GLN A 140 -17.05 15.61 9.28
N SER A 141 -18.22 16.19 9.39
CA SER A 141 -18.61 17.39 8.67
C SER A 141 -18.66 18.60 9.62
N ARG A 142 -18.77 19.80 9.05
CA ARG A 142 -18.92 21.03 9.87
C ARG A 142 -20.15 21.02 10.78
N ARG A 143 -21.16 20.20 10.48
CA ARG A 143 -22.45 20.17 11.17
C ARG A 143 -22.68 18.92 12.01
N LYS A 144 -22.09 17.80 11.64
CA LYS A 144 -22.40 16.51 12.27
C LYS A 144 -21.32 15.47 12.00
N ASP A 145 -20.98 14.69 13.02
CA ASP A 145 -20.25 13.45 12.88
C ASP A 145 -21.20 12.32 12.53
N SER A 146 -20.81 11.47 11.59
CA SER A 146 -21.62 10.32 11.20
C SER A 146 -20.75 9.12 10.86
N SER A 147 -21.26 7.91 11.14
CA SER A 147 -20.66 6.67 10.63
C SER A 147 -21.37 6.29 9.33
N ARG A 148 -20.61 5.89 8.31
CA ARG A 148 -21.14 5.54 7.00
C ARG A 148 -20.47 4.30 6.45
N LEU A 149 -21.27 3.44 5.84
CA LEU A 149 -20.78 2.34 5.01
C LEU A 149 -20.63 2.84 3.58
N VAL A 150 -19.42 2.69 3.02
CA VAL A 150 -19.13 3.17 1.67
C VAL A 150 -18.37 2.12 0.87
N SER A 151 -18.70 1.99 -0.42
CA SER A 151 -17.89 1.24 -1.39
C SER A 151 -16.95 2.21 -2.09
N PRO A 152 -15.65 2.18 -1.80
CA PRO A 152 -14.69 3.05 -2.44
C PRO A 152 -14.57 2.71 -3.93
N ASN A 153 -14.49 3.74 -4.77
CA ASN A 153 -14.35 3.60 -6.21
C ASN A 153 -13.02 4.20 -6.71
N ARG A 154 -12.66 5.39 -6.21
CA ARG A 154 -11.43 6.08 -6.61
C ARG A 154 -10.88 6.93 -5.49
N LEU A 155 -9.56 7.05 -5.46
CA LEU A 155 -8.86 8.07 -4.70
C LEU A 155 -8.42 9.18 -5.68
N VAL A 156 -8.87 10.41 -5.41
CA VAL A 156 -8.63 11.59 -6.28
C VAL A 156 -7.86 12.62 -5.50
N TYR A 157 -6.83 13.21 -6.12
CA TYR A 157 -6.13 14.38 -5.58
C TYR A 157 -6.58 15.61 -6.34
N ALA A 158 -7.13 16.59 -5.63
CA ALA A 158 -7.55 17.87 -6.20
C ALA A 158 -7.44 18.98 -5.16
N VAL A 159 -7.01 20.17 -5.59
CA VAL A 159 -6.90 21.37 -4.73
C VAL A 159 -6.20 21.03 -3.40
N ASP A 160 -4.99 20.48 -3.49
CA ASP A 160 -4.10 20.11 -2.36
C ASP A 160 -4.70 19.11 -1.35
N ARG A 161 -5.72 18.34 -1.75
CA ARG A 161 -6.38 17.37 -0.88
C ARG A 161 -6.65 16.05 -1.57
N TYR A 162 -6.62 14.98 -0.78
CA TYR A 162 -7.05 13.66 -1.22
C TYR A 162 -8.54 13.49 -0.94
N HIS A 163 -9.28 13.08 -1.96
CA HIS A 163 -10.71 12.82 -1.90
C HIS A 163 -10.98 11.36 -2.23
N LEU A 164 -11.76 10.68 -1.40
CA LEU A 164 -12.26 9.35 -1.71
C LEU A 164 -13.61 9.47 -2.40
N ARG A 165 -13.68 9.08 -3.68
CA ARG A 165 -14.96 8.86 -4.35
C ARG A 165 -15.48 7.49 -3.97
N ALA A 166 -16.69 7.42 -3.46
CA ALA A 166 -17.29 6.19 -2.99
C ALA A 166 -18.80 6.22 -3.17
N PHE A 167 -19.40 5.05 -3.32
CA PHE A 167 -20.85 4.89 -3.19
C PHE A 167 -21.20 4.78 -1.71
N CYS A 168 -22.15 5.60 -1.24
CA CYS A 168 -22.61 5.58 0.16
C CYS A 168 -23.82 4.65 0.28
N HIS A 169 -23.73 3.65 1.18
CA HIS A 169 -24.82 2.72 1.47
C HIS A 169 -25.71 3.19 2.62
N THR A 170 -25.32 4.28 3.29
CA THR A 170 -26.08 4.85 4.40
C THR A 170 -26.92 6.00 3.88
N THR A 171 -28.21 5.84 3.91
CA THR A 171 -29.21 6.89 3.62
C THR A 171 -29.41 7.81 4.82
#